data_7ad4ff7fd826787d6324f75f6d27fd6d
#
_entry.id   7ad4ff7fd826787d6324f75f6d27fd6d
#
_cell.length_a   1.000
_cell.length_b   1.000
_cell.length_c   1.000
_cell.angle_alpha   90.00
_cell.angle_beta   90.00
_cell.angle_gamma   90.00
#
_symmetry.space_group_name_H-M   'P 1'
#
loop_
_entity.id
_entity.type
_entity.pdbx_description
1 polymer ?
#
loop_
_entity_poly.entity_id
_entity_poly.type
_entity_poly.pdbx_seq_one_letter_code
_entity_poly.pdbx_strand_id
1 'polypeptide(L)'
;MVPCGGFSGFAGSVALAILMFPVVMRTTEDMLLMVADALRESALALGASRARASLQIICRSARSGLITGILLAVARVSGETAPLLFTALWSDSWPKNYFEGPTANLPVLITEYSTNSPFDEQHAAGWGAALVVTAMVLLLNIATRIIFKEKHHER
;
A
#
# COMPACT_ATOMS: atom_id res chain seq x y z
N MET A 1 -2.16 -3.85 -24.00
CA MET A 1 -0.96 -4.50 -24.59
C MET A 1 0.25 -3.91 -23.90
N VAL A 2 0.98 -4.72 -23.14
CA VAL A 2 2.21 -4.26 -22.47
C VAL A 2 3.30 -4.19 -23.53
N PRO A 3 4.00 -3.07 -23.70
CA PRO A 3 5.03 -2.92 -24.75
C PRO A 3 6.21 -3.89 -24.60
N CYS A 4 6.27 -4.66 -23.53
CA CYS A 4 7.34 -5.63 -23.22
C CYS A 4 6.99 -7.09 -23.53
N GLY A 5 5.89 -7.39 -24.23
CA GLY A 5 5.62 -8.70 -24.83
C GLY A 5 5.35 -9.88 -23.87
N GLY A 6 5.14 -9.67 -22.57
CA GLY A 6 4.86 -10.77 -21.64
C GLY A 6 4.44 -10.31 -20.24
N PHE A 7 4.03 -11.27 -19.41
CA PHE A 7 3.76 -11.04 -18.00
C PHE A 7 5.08 -10.82 -17.26
N SER A 8 5.08 -9.92 -16.25
CA SER A 8 6.25 -9.71 -15.40
C SER A 8 5.86 -9.18 -14.01
N GLY A 9 6.60 -9.56 -12.98
CA GLY A 9 6.44 -9.03 -11.65
C GLY A 9 6.68 -7.52 -11.58
N PHE A 10 7.60 -7.01 -12.38
CA PHE A 10 7.87 -5.57 -12.49
C PHE A 10 6.65 -4.81 -13.02
N ALA A 11 6.00 -5.29 -14.09
CA ALA A 11 4.78 -4.67 -14.62
C ALA A 11 3.66 -4.66 -13.57
N GLY A 12 3.53 -5.75 -12.79
CA GLY A 12 2.62 -5.82 -11.64
C GLY A 12 2.90 -4.75 -10.59
N SER A 13 4.17 -4.58 -10.22
CA SER A 13 4.58 -3.55 -9.25
C SER A 13 4.30 -2.13 -9.72
N VAL A 14 4.54 -1.84 -10.99
CA VAL A 14 4.23 -0.53 -11.58
C VAL A 14 2.72 -0.28 -11.60
N ALA A 15 1.92 -1.28 -11.96
CA ALA A 15 0.47 -1.18 -11.95
C ALA A 15 -0.07 -0.89 -10.54
N LEU A 16 0.43 -1.61 -9.51
CA LEU A 16 0.06 -1.36 -8.13
C LEU A 16 0.51 0.02 -7.65
N ALA A 17 1.70 0.49 -8.03
CA ALA A 17 2.19 1.82 -7.69
C ALA A 17 1.29 2.93 -8.27
N ILE A 18 0.83 2.78 -9.51
CA ILE A 18 -0.10 3.72 -10.15
C ILE A 18 -1.45 3.75 -9.40
N LEU A 19 -1.97 2.59 -8.99
CA LEU A 19 -3.21 2.51 -8.21
C LEU A 19 -3.06 3.08 -6.80
N MET A 20 -1.89 2.93 -6.19
CA MET A 20 -1.61 3.45 -4.86
C MET A 20 -1.49 4.99 -4.85
N PHE A 21 -1.03 5.58 -5.95
CA PHE A 21 -0.73 7.01 -6.04
C PHE A 21 -1.92 7.92 -5.65
N PRO A 22 -3.15 7.79 -6.21
CA PRO A 22 -4.27 8.62 -5.84
C PRO A 22 -4.71 8.42 -4.38
N VAL A 23 -4.58 7.22 -3.84
CA VAL A 23 -4.93 6.91 -2.45
C VAL A 23 -3.97 7.63 -1.50
N VAL A 24 -2.67 7.57 -1.77
CA VAL A 24 -1.64 8.26 -0.96
C VAL A 24 -1.80 9.77 -1.07
N MET A 25 -2.05 10.31 -2.28
CA MET A 25 -2.29 11.74 -2.47
C MET A 25 -3.46 12.22 -1.62
N ARG A 26 -4.60 11.52 -1.68
CA ARG A 26 -5.80 11.90 -0.93
C ARG A 26 -5.57 11.85 0.58
N THR A 27 -4.99 10.78 1.07
CA THR A 27 -4.67 10.64 2.49
C THR A 27 -3.69 11.72 2.96
N THR A 28 -2.71 12.06 2.12
CA THR A 28 -1.76 13.14 2.41
C THR A 28 -2.46 14.48 2.51
N GLU A 29 -3.33 14.81 1.57
CA GLU A 29 -4.15 16.03 1.58
C GLU A 29 -4.97 16.13 2.86
N ASP A 30 -5.72 15.08 3.20
CA ASP A 30 -6.57 15.04 4.38
C ASP A 30 -5.76 15.24 5.67
N MET A 31 -4.58 14.61 5.78
CA MET A 31 -3.71 14.78 6.95
C MET A 31 -3.10 16.18 7.07
N LEU A 32 -2.77 16.83 5.95
CA LEU A 32 -2.26 18.20 5.94
C LEU A 32 -3.33 19.22 6.28
N LEU A 33 -4.58 18.99 5.85
CA LEU A 33 -5.73 19.84 6.16
C LEU A 33 -6.15 19.74 7.64
N MET A 34 -5.84 18.64 8.32
CA MET A 34 -6.10 18.50 9.76
C MET A 34 -5.16 19.34 10.64
N VAL A 35 -4.08 19.89 10.09
CA VAL A 35 -3.16 20.76 10.85
C VAL A 35 -3.81 22.13 11.05
N ALA A 36 -3.90 22.58 12.31
CA ALA A 36 -4.55 23.83 12.68
C ALA A 36 -3.96 25.04 11.95
N ASP A 37 -4.80 25.91 11.39
CA ASP A 37 -4.39 27.14 10.70
C ASP A 37 -3.58 28.09 11.61
N ALA A 38 -3.87 28.09 12.91
CA ALA A 38 -3.10 28.85 13.91
C ALA A 38 -1.61 28.50 13.90
N LEU A 39 -1.23 27.24 13.65
CA LEU A 39 0.17 26.83 13.54
C LEU A 39 0.82 27.42 12.29
N ARG A 40 0.10 27.50 11.19
CA ARG A 40 0.54 28.10 9.94
C ARG A 40 0.74 29.61 10.08
N GLU A 41 -0.23 30.29 10.68
CA GLU A 41 -0.20 31.73 10.92
C GLU A 41 0.92 32.12 11.87
N SER A 42 1.12 31.37 12.95
CA SER A 42 2.22 31.58 13.91
C SER A 42 3.59 31.45 13.24
N ALA A 43 3.76 30.46 12.36
CA ALA A 43 5.00 30.27 11.62
C ALA A 43 5.29 31.45 10.69
N LEU A 44 4.27 31.97 10.00
CA LEU A 44 4.39 33.14 9.12
C LEU A 44 4.68 34.42 9.91
N ALA A 45 4.04 34.59 11.07
CA ALA A 45 4.25 35.73 11.96
C ALA A 45 5.70 35.78 12.51
N LEU A 46 6.33 34.61 12.70
CA LEU A 46 7.75 34.49 13.07
C LEU A 46 8.71 34.68 11.88
N GLY A 47 8.22 35.09 10.71
CA GLY A 47 9.03 35.39 9.55
C GLY A 47 9.42 34.17 8.70
N ALA A 48 8.80 32.99 8.91
CA ALA A 48 9.03 31.86 8.04
C ALA A 48 8.43 32.11 6.66
N SER A 49 9.14 31.70 5.60
CA SER A 49 8.57 31.72 4.25
C SER A 49 7.45 30.67 4.13
N ARG A 50 6.49 30.89 3.23
CA ARG A 50 5.38 29.95 3.00
C ARG A 50 5.87 28.51 2.72
N ALA A 51 6.93 28.36 1.94
CA ALA A 51 7.55 27.07 1.65
C ALA A 51 8.12 26.40 2.91
N ARG A 52 8.82 27.17 3.77
CA ARG A 52 9.36 26.67 5.04
C ARG A 52 8.25 26.29 6.02
N ALA A 53 7.21 27.11 6.15
CA ALA A 53 6.05 26.79 6.99
C ALA A 53 5.39 25.47 6.53
N SER A 54 5.15 25.28 5.24
CA SER A 54 4.54 24.06 4.71
C SER A 54 5.43 22.83 4.88
N LEU A 55 6.68 22.88 4.42
CA LEU A 55 7.55 21.70 4.37
C LEU A 55 8.14 21.32 5.74
N GLN A 56 8.51 22.29 6.56
CA GLN A 56 9.17 21.98 7.83
C GLN A 56 8.22 21.92 9.02
N ILE A 57 7.19 22.74 9.05
CA ILE A 57 6.31 22.84 10.22
C ILE A 57 5.07 21.98 10.02
N ILE A 58 4.33 22.17 8.92
CA ILE A 58 3.07 21.46 8.69
C ILE A 58 3.33 19.97 8.42
N CYS A 59 4.24 19.62 7.51
CA CYS A 59 4.57 18.21 7.24
C CYS A 59 5.16 17.52 8.48
N ARG A 60 5.95 18.22 9.29
CA ARG A 60 6.48 17.65 10.54
C ARG A 60 5.39 17.41 11.57
N SER A 61 4.39 18.29 11.66
CA SER A 61 3.24 18.11 12.53
C SER A 61 2.34 16.96 12.09
N ALA A 62 2.09 16.84 10.78
CA ALA A 62 1.24 15.79 10.18
C ALA A 62 1.96 14.44 9.99
N ARG A 63 3.24 14.33 10.27
CA ARG A 63 4.08 13.18 9.87
C ARG A 63 3.58 11.83 10.37
N SER A 64 3.04 11.74 11.58
CA SER A 64 2.50 10.48 12.11
C SER A 64 1.27 10.03 11.31
N GLY A 65 0.37 10.96 10.97
CA GLY A 65 -0.78 10.70 10.12
C GLY A 65 -0.39 10.33 8.69
N LEU A 66 0.61 11.00 8.13
CA LEU A 66 1.13 10.69 6.79
C LEU A 66 1.68 9.26 6.70
N ILE A 67 2.50 8.85 7.68
CA ILE A 67 3.04 7.48 7.70
C ILE A 67 1.92 6.45 7.88
N THR A 68 0.96 6.71 8.76
CA THR A 68 -0.21 5.84 8.93
C THR A 68 -1.01 5.73 7.64
N GLY A 69 -1.24 6.83 6.93
CA GLY A 69 -1.93 6.84 5.64
C GLY A 69 -1.22 6.02 4.56
N ILE A 70 0.11 6.14 4.47
CA ILE A 70 0.91 5.34 3.53
C ILE A 70 0.83 3.84 3.87
N LEU A 71 0.95 3.47 5.14
CA LEU A 71 0.87 2.07 5.56
C LEU A 71 -0.52 1.47 5.31
N LEU A 72 -1.59 2.25 5.51
CA LEU A 72 -2.95 1.84 5.15
C LEU A 72 -3.11 1.66 3.64
N ALA A 73 -2.51 2.54 2.82
CA ALA A 73 -2.52 2.41 1.37
C ALA A 73 -1.79 1.13 0.92
N VAL A 74 -0.63 0.83 1.51
CA VAL A 74 0.11 -0.43 1.26
C VAL A 74 -0.73 -1.64 1.65
N ALA A 75 -1.34 -1.63 2.84
CA ALA A 75 -2.20 -2.72 3.31
C ALA A 75 -3.38 -2.97 2.35
N ARG A 76 -4.00 -1.90 1.84
CA ARG A 76 -5.08 -2.01 0.86
C ARG A 76 -4.62 -2.63 -0.45
N VAL A 77 -3.52 -2.14 -1.01
CA VAL A 77 -2.99 -2.59 -2.31
C VAL A 77 -2.46 -4.02 -2.24
N SER A 78 -2.05 -4.49 -1.06
CA SER A 78 -1.59 -5.88 -0.85
C SER A 78 -2.65 -6.94 -1.16
N GLY A 79 -3.94 -6.58 -1.17
CA GLY A 79 -5.06 -7.47 -1.54
C GLY A 79 -5.59 -7.27 -2.97
N GLU A 80 -5.01 -6.38 -3.77
CA GLU A 80 -5.50 -6.08 -5.11
C GLU A 80 -5.15 -7.21 -6.10
N THR A 81 -6.17 -7.83 -6.69
CA THR A 81 -6.02 -8.96 -7.62
C THR A 81 -6.06 -8.51 -9.07
N ALA A 82 -6.98 -7.62 -9.43
CA ALA A 82 -7.27 -7.28 -10.82
C ALA A 82 -6.05 -6.80 -11.63
N PRO A 83 -5.24 -5.86 -11.17
CA PRO A 83 -4.08 -5.42 -11.93
C PRO A 83 -3.01 -6.52 -12.03
N LEU A 84 -2.85 -7.36 -11.00
CA LEU A 84 -1.87 -8.43 -10.98
C LEU A 84 -2.23 -9.56 -11.94
N LEU A 85 -3.52 -9.86 -12.09
CA LEU A 85 -4.02 -10.88 -13.02
C LEU A 85 -3.62 -10.57 -14.47
N PHE A 86 -3.61 -9.30 -14.86
CA PHE A 86 -3.29 -8.88 -16.23
C PHE A 86 -1.83 -8.50 -16.47
N THR A 87 -1.04 -8.35 -15.40
CA THR A 87 0.36 -7.89 -15.51
C THR A 87 1.37 -8.90 -15.03
N ALA A 88 1.14 -9.57 -13.91
CA ALA A 88 2.06 -10.54 -13.32
C ALA A 88 1.62 -11.99 -13.53
N LEU A 89 0.29 -12.23 -13.68
CA LEU A 89 -0.31 -13.56 -13.73
C LEU A 89 0.12 -14.44 -12.55
N TRP A 90 -0.27 -15.73 -12.57
CA TRP A 90 0.14 -16.71 -11.58
C TRP A 90 1.09 -17.74 -12.18
N SER A 91 2.07 -18.21 -11.41
CA SER A 91 2.93 -19.34 -11.76
C SER A 91 3.34 -20.09 -10.51
N ASP A 92 3.22 -21.42 -10.53
CA ASP A 92 3.71 -22.31 -9.46
C ASP A 92 5.22 -22.44 -9.44
N SER A 93 5.91 -22.03 -10.51
CA SER A 93 7.36 -22.08 -10.59
C SER A 93 8.00 -20.83 -9.99
N TRP A 94 9.16 -21.02 -9.37
CA TRP A 94 9.99 -19.90 -8.95
C TRP A 94 10.34 -19.02 -10.13
N PRO A 95 10.14 -17.68 -10.03
CA PRO A 95 10.49 -16.77 -11.13
C PRO A 95 11.99 -16.81 -11.36
N LYS A 96 12.39 -17.09 -12.61
CA LYS A 96 13.81 -17.02 -13.02
C LYS A 96 14.31 -15.59 -13.08
N ASN A 97 13.44 -14.66 -13.47
CA ASN A 97 13.69 -13.23 -13.51
C ASN A 97 12.44 -12.47 -13.08
N TYR A 98 12.62 -11.42 -12.27
CA TYR A 98 11.53 -10.54 -11.84
C TYR A 98 10.94 -9.72 -13.01
N PHE A 99 11.74 -9.47 -14.02
CA PHE A 99 11.37 -8.68 -15.19
C PHE A 99 10.71 -9.50 -16.32
N GLU A 100 10.83 -10.81 -16.30
CA GLU A 100 10.36 -11.69 -17.36
C GLU A 100 9.60 -12.90 -16.79
N GLY A 101 8.39 -13.12 -17.30
CA GLY A 101 7.55 -14.26 -16.95
C GLY A 101 6.58 -14.03 -15.80
N PRO A 102 5.60 -14.92 -15.66
CA PRO A 102 4.62 -14.89 -14.57
C PRO A 102 5.30 -14.99 -13.23
N THR A 103 4.76 -14.24 -12.24
CA THR A 103 5.35 -14.16 -10.90
C THR A 103 4.32 -14.58 -9.87
N ALA A 104 4.70 -15.50 -8.97
CA ALA A 104 3.85 -15.93 -7.86
C ALA A 104 3.39 -14.74 -7.01
N ASN A 105 2.10 -14.62 -6.80
CA ASN A 105 1.50 -13.61 -5.95
C ASN A 105 0.24 -14.17 -5.27
N LEU A 106 0.06 -13.86 -3.99
CA LEU A 106 -1.03 -14.40 -3.19
C LEU A 106 -2.43 -14.00 -3.65
N PRO A 107 -2.71 -12.74 -4.05
CA PRO A 107 -4.05 -12.35 -4.50
C PRO A 107 -4.54 -13.12 -5.71
N VAL A 108 -3.68 -13.34 -6.71
CA VAL A 108 -4.05 -14.11 -7.91
C VAL A 108 -4.17 -15.60 -7.59
N LEU A 109 -3.28 -16.16 -6.73
CA LEU A 109 -3.41 -17.54 -6.25
C LEU A 109 -4.76 -17.79 -5.58
N ILE A 110 -5.21 -16.88 -4.70
CA ILE A 110 -6.51 -17.01 -4.04
C ILE A 110 -7.62 -17.09 -5.10
N THR A 111 -7.60 -16.22 -6.10
CA THR A 111 -8.62 -16.22 -7.16
C THR A 111 -8.55 -17.48 -7.99
N GLU A 112 -7.37 -17.89 -8.43
CA GLU A 112 -7.19 -19.07 -9.28
C GLU A 112 -7.65 -20.34 -8.56
N TYR A 113 -7.23 -20.55 -7.32
CA TYR A 113 -7.55 -21.74 -6.56
C TYR A 113 -8.98 -21.75 -6.02
N SER A 114 -9.60 -20.59 -5.78
CA SER A 114 -11.00 -20.54 -5.33
C SER A 114 -12.01 -20.66 -6.47
N THR A 115 -11.66 -20.24 -7.70
CA THR A 115 -12.62 -20.08 -8.79
C THR A 115 -12.39 -21.12 -9.90
N ASN A 116 -11.14 -21.43 -10.23
CA ASN A 116 -10.80 -22.19 -11.45
C ASN A 116 -10.32 -23.61 -11.16
N SER A 117 -10.07 -23.96 -9.91
CA SER A 117 -9.59 -25.31 -9.58
C SER A 117 -10.73 -26.31 -9.39
N PRO A 118 -10.61 -27.53 -9.97
CA PRO A 118 -11.53 -28.63 -9.70
C PRO A 118 -11.14 -29.47 -8.46
N PHE A 119 -10.02 -29.19 -7.79
CA PHE A 119 -9.47 -30.01 -6.71
C PHE A 119 -9.73 -29.38 -5.33
N ASP A 120 -10.30 -30.13 -4.41
CA ASP A 120 -10.60 -29.67 -3.04
C ASP A 120 -9.32 -29.25 -2.28
N GLU A 121 -8.18 -29.89 -2.54
CA GLU A 121 -6.91 -29.54 -1.92
C GLU A 121 -6.45 -28.13 -2.31
N GLN A 122 -6.67 -27.73 -3.56
CA GLN A 122 -6.35 -26.38 -4.04
C GLN A 122 -7.29 -25.33 -3.46
N HIS A 123 -8.57 -25.67 -3.30
CA HIS A 123 -9.51 -24.82 -2.56
C HIS A 123 -9.04 -24.58 -1.12
N ALA A 124 -8.62 -25.63 -0.42
CA ALA A 124 -8.06 -25.50 0.93
C ALA A 124 -6.81 -24.61 0.98
N ALA A 125 -5.92 -24.72 -0.02
CA ALA A 125 -4.75 -23.85 -0.16
C ALA A 125 -5.14 -22.39 -0.46
N GLY A 126 -6.16 -22.16 -1.28
CA GLY A 126 -6.72 -20.83 -1.53
C GLY A 126 -7.25 -20.15 -0.27
N TRP A 127 -7.97 -20.88 0.57
CA TRP A 127 -8.44 -20.40 1.86
C TRP A 127 -7.29 -20.12 2.82
N GLY A 128 -6.26 -20.97 2.84
CA GLY A 128 -5.04 -20.77 3.61
C GLY A 128 -4.31 -19.48 3.19
N ALA A 129 -4.17 -19.24 1.90
CA ALA A 129 -3.57 -18.02 1.36
C ALA A 129 -4.37 -16.76 1.72
N ALA A 130 -5.70 -16.82 1.67
CA ALA A 130 -6.58 -15.74 2.09
C ALA A 130 -6.42 -15.40 3.57
N LEU A 131 -6.29 -16.42 4.42
CA LEU A 131 -6.02 -16.24 5.85
C LEU A 131 -4.66 -15.57 6.08
N VAL A 132 -3.62 -15.98 5.36
CA VAL A 132 -2.27 -15.39 5.46
C VAL A 132 -2.30 -13.90 5.08
N VAL A 133 -2.91 -13.54 3.95
CA VAL A 133 -3.03 -12.13 3.52
C VAL A 133 -3.80 -11.31 4.55
N THR A 134 -4.94 -11.83 5.02
CA THR A 134 -5.76 -11.15 6.02
C THR A 134 -5.01 -10.94 7.34
N ALA A 135 -4.31 -11.97 7.82
CA ALA A 135 -3.49 -11.89 9.03
C ALA A 135 -2.34 -10.88 8.86
N MET A 136 -1.66 -10.88 7.73
CA MET A 136 -0.57 -9.95 7.44
C MET A 136 -1.07 -8.49 7.40
N VAL A 137 -2.19 -8.22 6.73
CA VAL A 137 -2.80 -6.89 6.68
C VAL A 137 -3.28 -6.45 8.06
N LEU A 138 -3.87 -7.34 8.84
CA LEU A 138 -4.31 -7.07 10.20
C LEU A 138 -3.12 -6.74 11.12
N LEU A 139 -2.05 -7.53 11.05
CA LEU A 139 -0.82 -7.27 11.82
C LEU A 139 -0.17 -5.94 11.46
N LEU A 140 -0.11 -5.60 10.16
CA LEU A 140 0.37 -4.29 9.71
C LEU A 140 -0.48 -3.15 10.29
N ASN A 141 -1.79 -3.27 10.26
CA ASN A 141 -2.71 -2.26 10.80
C ASN A 141 -2.57 -2.12 12.32
N ILE A 142 -2.45 -3.22 13.05
CA ILE A 142 -2.26 -3.20 14.51
C ILE A 142 -0.89 -2.60 14.86
N ALA A 143 0.18 -3.04 14.21
CA ALA A 143 1.53 -2.53 14.41
C ALA A 143 1.59 -1.01 14.17
N THR A 144 0.97 -0.54 13.09
CA THR A 144 0.86 0.89 12.79
C THR A 144 0.17 1.65 13.92
N ARG A 145 -0.95 1.14 14.43
CA ARG A 145 -1.69 1.78 15.53
C ARG A 145 -0.88 1.84 16.81
N ILE A 146 -0.20 0.75 17.17
CA ILE A 146 0.60 0.70 18.41
C ILE A 146 1.77 1.67 18.33
N ILE A 147 2.57 1.62 17.26
CA ILE A 147 3.78 2.44 17.08
C ILE A 147 3.44 3.95 17.12
N PHE A 148 2.29 4.34 16.57
CA PHE A 148 1.93 5.76 16.51
C PHE A 148 1.08 6.24 17.68
N LYS A 149 0.43 5.36 18.44
CA LYS A 149 -0.30 5.72 19.66
C LYS A 149 0.65 6.14 20.80
N GLU A 150 1.77 5.47 20.97
CA GLU A 150 2.74 5.78 22.02
C GLU A 150 3.36 7.18 21.88
N LYS A 151 3.54 7.69 20.66
CA LYS A 151 4.10 9.04 20.45
C LYS A 151 3.14 10.21 20.74
N HIS A 152 1.87 9.95 20.97
CA HIS A 152 0.89 11.00 21.28
C HIS A 152 0.77 11.26 22.79
N HIS A 153 1.33 10.41 23.66
CA HIS A 153 1.23 10.53 25.11
C HIS A 153 2.43 11.25 25.75
N GLU A 154 3.49 11.52 24.98
CA GLU A 154 4.70 12.19 25.50
C GLU A 154 4.84 13.67 25.10
N ARG A 155 3.73 14.36 24.77
CA ARG A 155 3.77 15.80 24.49
C ARG A 155 2.68 16.55 25.21
#